data_f94216e4effefaeefb412c4fe5d4c38d
#
_entry.id   f94216e4effefaeefb412c4fe5d4c38d
#
_cell.length_a   1.000
_cell.length_b   1.000
_cell.length_c   1.000
_cell.angle_alpha   90.00
_cell.angle_beta   90.00
_cell.angle_gamma   90.00
#
_symmetry.space_group_name_H-M   'P 1'
#
loop_
_entity.id
_entity.type
_entity.pdbx_description
1 polymer ?
#
loop_
_entity_poly.entity_id
_entity_poly.type
_entity_poly.pdbx_seq_one_letter_code
_entity_poly.pdbx_strand_id
1 'polypeptide(L)'
;MQSMEALMPRDSHLETLQTVLDGLMRRYQARVPDVARVLQAMTAAGLIGHAGAVENDHIAFRTMGVPHLGIASLERIFLHYGYTRHDRYNFATKKLTAYWYRPPQVHFPRIFISELRVPELSPQAQSIITSYTDEVQQDPVDDLDLDDGHAVDAFLHQPLWRTPTWDDYQTLLRESEFAAWVIYNRYYLNHFTVTVHNLPAPYNTIASFNEFLVAHGFTLNDAGGTIKVSADGNLIQSSLVAQMVPATFADGHGGTIEQRIAGSYIEFAERRVLPDFRDLPPDQLGREHRRDGFDAGNADGIFESTYTHQTRKQEV
;
A
#
# COMPACT_ATOMS: atom_id res chain seq x y z
N MET A 1 33.86 13.71 -19.53
CA MET A 1 32.64 13.03 -19.97
C MET A 1 32.69 11.61 -19.39
N GLN A 2 32.25 11.44 -18.16
CA GLN A 2 31.99 10.11 -17.61
C GLN A 2 30.56 9.75 -18.00
N SER A 3 30.38 8.69 -18.76
CA SER A 3 29.11 8.11 -19.14
C SER A 3 28.34 7.74 -17.88
N MET A 4 27.16 8.35 -17.68
CA MET A 4 26.12 7.82 -16.81
C MET A 4 25.60 6.52 -17.46
N GLU A 5 26.30 5.41 -17.30
CA GLU A 5 25.69 4.10 -17.37
C GLU A 5 24.78 4.00 -16.13
N ALA A 6 23.48 4.17 -16.34
CA ALA A 6 22.50 3.74 -15.36
C ALA A 6 22.81 2.26 -15.08
N LEU A 7 23.25 1.95 -13.85
CA LEU A 7 23.48 0.56 -13.42
C LEU A 7 22.14 -0.17 -13.58
N MET A 8 22.04 -0.98 -14.63
CA MET A 8 20.95 -1.97 -14.71
C MET A 8 21.09 -2.90 -13.50
N PRO A 9 19.99 -3.18 -12.78
CA PRO A 9 20.06 -4.11 -11.66
C PRO A 9 20.66 -5.43 -12.15
N ARG A 10 21.52 -6.03 -11.35
CA ARG A 10 22.05 -7.36 -11.65
C ARG A 10 20.88 -8.34 -11.62
N ASP A 11 20.90 -9.39 -12.42
CA ASP A 11 19.85 -10.42 -12.43
C ASP A 11 19.57 -10.97 -11.02
N SER A 12 20.61 -11.11 -10.19
CA SER A 12 20.49 -11.50 -8.78
C SER A 12 19.64 -10.55 -7.93
N HIS A 13 19.69 -9.22 -8.17
CA HIS A 13 18.85 -8.24 -7.46
C HIS A 13 17.36 -8.38 -7.84
N LEU A 14 17.07 -8.75 -9.08
CA LEU A 14 15.69 -8.97 -9.53
C LEU A 14 15.10 -10.27 -8.94
N GLU A 15 15.90 -11.33 -8.82
CA GLU A 15 15.50 -12.56 -8.14
C GLU A 15 15.26 -12.33 -6.64
N THR A 16 16.13 -11.55 -6.00
CA THR A 16 15.97 -11.15 -4.59
C THR A 16 14.71 -10.29 -4.43
N LEU A 17 14.48 -9.32 -5.30
CA LEU A 17 13.26 -8.51 -5.31
C LEU A 17 12.00 -9.39 -5.44
N GLN A 18 12.01 -10.37 -6.35
CA GLN A 18 10.88 -11.30 -6.50
C GLN A 18 10.62 -12.05 -5.19
N THR A 19 11.67 -12.52 -4.51
CA THR A 19 11.55 -13.18 -3.20
C THR A 19 10.91 -12.28 -2.15
N VAL A 20 11.30 -10.99 -2.09
CA VAL A 20 10.70 -9.99 -1.19
C VAL A 20 9.22 -9.80 -1.51
N LEU A 21 8.88 -9.57 -2.78
CA LEU A 21 7.50 -9.34 -3.20
C LEU A 21 6.60 -10.55 -2.96
N ASP A 22 7.10 -11.76 -3.19
CA ASP A 22 6.38 -13.01 -2.92
C ASP A 22 6.13 -13.18 -1.42
N GLY A 23 7.13 -12.85 -0.59
CA GLY A 23 7.02 -12.85 0.86
C GLY A 23 5.94 -11.85 1.35
N LEU A 24 6.01 -10.61 0.87
CA LEU A 24 5.01 -9.58 1.17
C LEU A 24 3.59 -10.04 0.81
N MET A 25 3.40 -10.55 -0.41
CA MET A 25 2.08 -10.99 -0.88
C MET A 25 1.55 -12.18 -0.07
N ARG A 26 2.38 -13.17 0.25
CA ARG A 26 1.99 -14.32 1.07
C ARG A 26 1.48 -13.89 2.45
N ARG A 27 2.22 -13.01 3.14
CA ARG A 27 1.83 -12.51 4.47
C ARG A 27 0.61 -11.60 4.42
N TYR A 28 0.53 -10.77 3.36
CA TYR A 28 -0.61 -9.90 3.13
C TYR A 28 -1.90 -10.69 2.89
N GLN A 29 -1.87 -11.71 2.03
CA GLN A 29 -3.03 -12.59 1.77
C GLN A 29 -3.48 -13.34 3.04
N ALA A 30 -2.54 -13.80 3.86
CA ALA A 30 -2.86 -14.46 5.11
C ALA A 30 -3.57 -13.54 6.12
N ARG A 31 -3.32 -12.23 6.05
CA ARG A 31 -3.85 -11.23 6.98
C ARG A 31 -5.10 -10.51 6.46
N VAL A 32 -5.34 -10.49 5.15
CA VAL A 32 -6.44 -9.78 4.49
C VAL A 32 -7.37 -10.78 3.80
N PRO A 33 -8.37 -11.35 4.51
CA PRO A 33 -9.24 -12.39 3.97
C PRO A 33 -9.96 -12.00 2.67
N ASP A 34 -10.29 -10.71 2.50
CA ASP A 34 -10.94 -10.22 1.28
C ASP A 34 -10.08 -10.41 0.03
N VAL A 35 -8.76 -10.42 0.15
CA VAL A 35 -7.89 -10.69 -1.01
C VAL A 35 -8.14 -12.09 -1.56
N ALA A 36 -8.14 -13.09 -0.70
CA ALA A 36 -8.42 -14.47 -1.11
C ALA A 36 -9.83 -14.61 -1.70
N ARG A 37 -10.83 -13.95 -1.09
CA ARG A 37 -12.23 -13.94 -1.57
C ARG A 37 -12.38 -13.28 -2.93
N VAL A 38 -11.73 -12.13 -3.16
CA VAL A 38 -11.74 -11.43 -4.45
C VAL A 38 -11.08 -12.28 -5.52
N LEU A 39 -9.88 -12.81 -5.26
CA LEU A 39 -9.16 -13.65 -6.22
C LEU A 39 -9.93 -14.94 -6.54
N GLN A 40 -10.60 -15.53 -5.55
CA GLN A 40 -11.47 -16.70 -5.76
C GLN A 40 -12.69 -16.35 -6.63
N ALA A 41 -13.36 -15.22 -6.36
CA ALA A 41 -14.49 -14.76 -7.17
C ALA A 41 -14.07 -14.48 -8.62
N MET A 42 -12.92 -13.81 -8.82
CA MET A 42 -12.37 -13.56 -10.15
C MET A 42 -12.04 -14.85 -10.91
N THR A 43 -11.45 -15.83 -10.21
CA THR A 43 -11.15 -17.15 -10.82
C THR A 43 -12.44 -17.89 -11.18
N ALA A 44 -13.42 -17.92 -10.29
CA ALA A 44 -14.71 -18.57 -10.52
C ALA A 44 -15.50 -17.94 -11.68
N ALA A 45 -15.37 -16.63 -11.86
CA ALA A 45 -15.97 -15.90 -12.99
C ALA A 45 -15.14 -15.97 -14.29
N GLY A 46 -13.99 -16.64 -14.28
CA GLY A 46 -13.11 -16.77 -15.45
C GLY A 46 -12.38 -15.48 -15.85
N LEU A 47 -12.26 -14.51 -14.92
CA LEU A 47 -11.54 -13.26 -15.15
C LEU A 47 -10.02 -13.46 -15.10
N ILE A 48 -9.57 -14.42 -14.33
CA ILE A 48 -8.18 -14.88 -14.24
C ILE A 48 -8.14 -16.40 -14.23
N GLY A 49 -7.08 -16.99 -14.76
CA GLY A 49 -6.93 -18.45 -14.81
C GLY A 49 -6.66 -19.09 -13.43
N HIS A 50 -5.97 -18.39 -12.57
CA HIS A 50 -5.67 -18.76 -11.18
C HIS A 50 -5.28 -17.51 -10.38
N ALA A 51 -5.31 -17.60 -9.05
CA ALA A 51 -5.04 -16.46 -8.16
C ALA A 51 -3.70 -15.74 -8.41
N GLY A 52 -2.66 -16.50 -8.80
CA GLY A 52 -1.34 -15.95 -9.12
C GLY A 52 -1.25 -15.28 -10.50
N ALA A 53 -2.30 -15.34 -11.32
CA ALA A 53 -2.34 -14.68 -12.63
C ALA A 53 -2.83 -13.22 -12.54
N VAL A 54 -3.17 -12.74 -11.35
CA VAL A 54 -3.58 -11.34 -11.16
C VAL A 54 -2.38 -10.40 -11.37
N GLU A 55 -2.57 -9.38 -12.19
CA GLU A 55 -1.55 -8.36 -12.39
C GLU A 55 -1.60 -7.32 -11.27
N ASN A 56 -0.44 -7.08 -10.63
CA ASN A 56 -0.27 -6.11 -9.56
C ASN A 56 0.13 -4.74 -10.14
N ASP A 57 -0.76 -3.76 -10.08
CA ASP A 57 -0.48 -2.39 -10.52
C ASP A 57 0.54 -1.70 -9.61
N HIS A 58 0.30 -1.76 -8.29
CA HIS A 58 1.17 -1.19 -7.26
C HIS A 58 0.91 -1.78 -5.87
N ILE A 59 1.87 -1.58 -4.99
CA ILE A 59 1.77 -1.83 -3.55
C ILE A 59 2.06 -0.56 -2.78
N ALA A 60 1.53 -0.45 -1.55
CA ALA A 60 1.71 0.75 -0.76
C ALA A 60 2.08 0.48 0.70
N PHE A 61 2.95 1.35 1.20
CA PHE A 61 3.41 1.37 2.59
C PHE A 61 3.04 2.68 3.27
N ARG A 62 2.85 2.60 4.58
CA ARG A 62 2.67 3.74 5.48
C ARG A 62 3.81 3.80 6.46
N THR A 63 4.36 5.00 6.67
CA THR A 63 5.46 5.24 7.61
C THR A 63 5.23 6.47 8.47
N MET A 64 6.12 6.73 9.42
CA MET A 64 6.13 7.93 10.25
C MET A 64 7.40 8.72 10.05
N GLY A 65 7.31 10.04 9.90
CA GLY A 65 8.44 10.97 9.81
C GLY A 65 9.03 11.24 11.18
N VAL A 66 9.82 10.29 11.67
CA VAL A 66 10.60 10.34 12.92
C VAL A 66 12.06 9.96 12.63
N PRO A 67 13.01 10.25 13.52
CA PRO A 67 14.40 9.87 13.33
C PRO A 67 14.55 8.38 13.00
N HIS A 68 15.48 8.05 12.12
CA HIS A 68 15.86 6.67 11.71
C HIS A 68 14.79 5.85 10.98
N LEU A 69 13.62 6.42 10.75
CA LEU A 69 12.48 5.76 10.09
C LEU A 69 11.95 6.63 8.94
N GLY A 70 10.73 6.34 8.51
CA GLY A 70 10.06 7.12 7.46
C GLY A 70 10.42 6.69 6.04
N ILE A 71 10.12 7.57 5.09
CA ILE A 71 10.37 7.33 3.67
C ILE A 71 11.87 7.15 3.42
N ALA A 72 12.71 7.99 4.01
CA ALA A 72 14.15 8.00 3.76
C ALA A 72 14.84 6.68 4.14
N SER A 73 14.36 5.99 5.17
CA SER A 73 14.81 4.67 5.56
C SER A 73 14.23 3.59 4.64
N LEU A 74 12.90 3.52 4.53
CA LEU A 74 12.22 2.43 3.82
C LEU A 74 12.52 2.41 2.32
N GLU A 75 12.64 3.56 1.66
CA GLU A 75 12.93 3.63 0.22
C GLU A 75 14.27 2.99 -0.15
N ARG A 76 15.25 2.96 0.76
CA ARG A 76 16.59 2.40 0.53
C ARG A 76 16.53 0.95 0.08
N ILE A 77 15.58 0.17 0.63
CA ILE A 77 15.32 -1.22 0.24
C ILE A 77 15.01 -1.31 -1.25
N PHE A 78 14.06 -0.50 -1.71
CA PHE A 78 13.58 -0.58 -3.09
C PHE A 78 14.52 0.08 -4.09
N LEU A 79 15.21 1.15 -3.67
CA LEU A 79 16.26 1.78 -4.49
C LEU A 79 17.42 0.80 -4.76
N HIS A 80 17.77 -0.05 -3.78
CA HIS A 80 18.79 -1.10 -3.95
C HIS A 80 18.42 -2.08 -5.08
N TYR A 81 17.13 -2.40 -5.24
CA TYR A 81 16.64 -3.27 -6.31
C TYR A 81 16.38 -2.55 -7.63
N GLY A 82 16.80 -1.29 -7.76
CA GLY A 82 16.70 -0.53 -9.01
C GLY A 82 15.39 0.21 -9.22
N TYR A 83 14.53 0.33 -8.19
CA TYR A 83 13.42 1.28 -8.26
C TYR A 83 13.95 2.71 -8.34
N THR A 84 13.20 3.58 -9.03
CA THR A 84 13.51 4.99 -9.14
C THR A 84 12.41 5.84 -8.52
N ARG A 85 12.81 6.79 -7.64
CA ARG A 85 11.87 7.71 -7.01
C ARG A 85 11.37 8.74 -8.02
N HIS A 86 10.07 8.98 -8.00
CA HIS A 86 9.36 9.94 -8.84
C HIS A 86 8.62 11.00 -8.02
N ASP A 87 7.41 11.40 -8.47
CA ASP A 87 6.69 12.55 -7.97
C ASP A 87 6.44 12.51 -6.47
N ARG A 88 6.53 13.72 -5.88
CA ARG A 88 6.17 13.99 -4.50
C ARG A 88 4.72 14.43 -4.39
N TYR A 89 4.01 13.87 -3.42
CA TYR A 89 2.64 14.24 -3.08
C TYR A 89 2.59 14.85 -1.69
N ASN A 90 1.71 15.84 -1.49
CA ASN A 90 1.47 16.48 -0.20
C ASN A 90 -0.03 16.48 0.09
N PHE A 91 -0.42 15.85 1.20
CA PHE A 91 -1.80 15.78 1.69
C PHE A 91 -1.89 16.63 2.95
N ALA A 92 -2.24 17.91 2.77
CA ALA A 92 -2.19 18.90 3.84
C ALA A 92 -3.10 18.53 5.01
N THR A 93 -4.36 18.18 4.74
CA THR A 93 -5.35 17.84 5.77
C THR A 93 -4.98 16.60 6.57
N LYS A 94 -4.43 15.59 5.89
CA LYS A 94 -3.99 14.32 6.50
C LYS A 94 -2.57 14.40 7.08
N LYS A 95 -1.87 15.52 6.86
CA LYS A 95 -0.48 15.75 7.28
C LYS A 95 0.48 14.68 6.74
N LEU A 96 0.30 14.28 5.46
CA LEU A 96 1.12 13.25 4.83
C LEU A 96 1.98 13.81 3.72
N THR A 97 3.18 13.24 3.57
CA THR A 97 4.04 13.33 2.40
C THR A 97 4.14 11.93 1.78
N ALA A 98 4.18 11.83 0.47
CA ALA A 98 4.37 10.54 -0.20
C ALA A 98 5.22 10.68 -1.46
N TYR A 99 5.80 9.56 -1.86
CA TYR A 99 6.47 9.40 -3.16
C TYR A 99 6.02 8.09 -3.79
N TRP A 100 6.08 8.03 -5.12
CA TRP A 100 5.98 6.77 -5.82
C TRP A 100 7.30 6.41 -6.49
N TYR A 101 7.47 5.10 -6.72
CA TYR A 101 8.70 4.53 -7.24
C TYR A 101 8.35 3.67 -8.44
N ARG A 102 9.04 3.94 -9.57
CA ARG A 102 8.93 3.16 -10.78
C ARG A 102 9.78 1.91 -10.63
N PRO A 103 9.24 0.71 -10.98
CA PRO A 103 9.99 -0.53 -10.90
C PRO A 103 11.12 -0.61 -11.92
N PRO A 104 12.14 -1.46 -11.68
CA PRO A 104 13.24 -1.71 -12.61
C PRO A 104 12.79 -2.40 -13.90
N GLN A 105 11.73 -3.18 -13.83
CA GLN A 105 11.11 -3.87 -14.98
C GLN A 105 9.59 -3.77 -14.92
N VAL A 106 8.95 -3.80 -16.07
CA VAL A 106 7.52 -3.52 -16.24
C VAL A 106 6.58 -4.51 -15.55
N HIS A 107 7.02 -5.73 -15.29
CA HIS A 107 6.21 -6.75 -14.63
C HIS A 107 6.17 -6.60 -13.10
N PHE A 108 7.10 -5.84 -12.50
CA PHE A 108 7.04 -5.53 -11.08
C PHE A 108 6.03 -4.42 -10.77
N PRO A 109 5.38 -4.44 -9.60
CA PRO A 109 4.46 -3.40 -9.19
C PRO A 109 5.18 -2.05 -8.99
N ARG A 110 4.48 -0.94 -9.20
CA ARG A 110 4.91 0.35 -8.64
C ARG A 110 4.86 0.28 -7.12
N ILE A 111 5.60 1.14 -6.47
CA ILE A 111 5.55 1.27 -5.01
C ILE A 111 5.11 2.69 -4.65
N PHE A 112 4.23 2.80 -3.67
CA PHE A 112 3.82 4.06 -3.08
C PHE A 112 4.16 4.05 -1.59
N ILE A 113 4.98 5.02 -1.13
CA ILE A 113 5.35 5.14 0.27
C ILE A 113 4.86 6.49 0.78
N SER A 114 4.02 6.45 1.82
CA SER A 114 3.51 7.63 2.52
C SER A 114 4.09 7.75 3.92
N GLU A 115 4.31 8.99 4.36
CA GLU A 115 4.91 9.35 5.63
C GLU A 115 4.05 10.37 6.35
N LEU A 116 3.72 10.10 7.62
CA LEU A 116 3.05 11.06 8.48
C LEU A 116 4.04 12.12 8.96
N ARG A 117 3.71 13.39 8.78
CA ARG A 117 4.48 14.52 9.31
C ARG A 117 4.20 14.69 10.80
N VAL A 118 4.85 13.86 11.61
CA VAL A 118 4.66 13.80 13.08
C VAL A 118 4.78 15.15 13.78
N PRO A 119 5.71 16.05 13.42
CA PRO A 119 5.80 17.37 14.02
C PRO A 119 4.55 18.27 13.85
N GLU A 120 3.65 17.93 12.93
CA GLU A 120 2.39 18.68 12.71
C GLU A 120 1.22 18.15 13.59
N LEU A 121 1.45 17.09 14.35
CA LEU A 121 0.46 16.56 15.31
C LEU A 121 0.49 17.34 16.63
N SER A 122 -0.51 17.10 17.49
CA SER A 122 -0.51 17.63 18.85
C SER A 122 0.69 17.15 19.66
N PRO A 123 1.14 17.90 20.69
CA PRO A 123 2.22 17.44 21.57
C PRO A 123 1.94 16.08 22.22
N GLN A 124 0.67 15.77 22.52
CA GLN A 124 0.28 14.49 23.09
C GLN A 124 0.52 13.34 22.07
N ALA A 125 0.07 13.50 20.84
CA ALA A 125 0.27 12.49 19.80
C ALA A 125 1.76 12.31 19.47
N GLN A 126 2.52 13.41 19.39
CA GLN A 126 3.98 13.36 19.22
C GLN A 126 4.64 12.57 20.34
N SER A 127 4.30 12.86 21.63
CA SER A 127 4.86 12.17 22.79
C SER A 127 4.55 10.69 22.80
N ILE A 128 3.33 10.29 22.40
CA ILE A 128 2.97 8.88 22.27
C ILE A 128 3.83 8.21 21.19
N ILE A 129 3.89 8.80 19.99
CA ILE A 129 4.65 8.21 18.87
C ILE A 129 6.12 8.05 19.24
N THR A 130 6.76 9.10 19.77
CA THR A 130 8.19 9.06 20.16
C THR A 130 8.46 8.06 21.26
N SER A 131 7.54 7.86 22.21
CA SER A 131 7.71 6.85 23.26
C SER A 131 7.90 5.42 22.75
N TYR A 132 7.46 5.13 21.51
CA TYR A 132 7.66 3.86 20.81
C TYR A 132 8.83 3.94 19.84
N THR A 133 8.86 4.97 18.99
CA THR A 133 9.84 5.05 17.90
C THR A 133 11.26 5.37 18.37
N ASP A 134 11.43 5.99 19.56
CA ASP A 134 12.73 6.22 20.18
C ASP A 134 13.44 4.92 20.62
N GLU A 135 12.76 3.76 20.57
CA GLU A 135 13.42 2.45 20.71
C GLU A 135 14.32 2.13 19.51
N VAL A 136 14.09 2.77 18.36
CA VAL A 136 14.90 2.63 17.15
C VAL A 136 16.03 3.66 17.18
N GLN A 137 17.20 3.24 17.65
CA GLN A 137 18.33 4.13 17.91
C GLN A 137 19.20 4.43 16.67
N GLN A 138 19.04 3.66 15.60
CA GLN A 138 19.72 3.82 14.31
C GLN A 138 18.80 3.37 13.18
N ASP A 139 19.11 3.75 11.94
CA ASP A 139 18.30 3.30 10.79
C ASP A 139 18.38 1.77 10.66
N PRO A 140 17.27 1.06 10.85
CA PRO A 140 17.30 -0.41 10.87
C PRO A 140 17.65 -1.05 9.51
N VAL A 141 17.68 -0.26 8.43
CA VAL A 141 18.13 -0.71 7.12
C VAL A 141 19.66 -0.72 7.02
N ASP A 142 20.39 -0.04 7.92
CA ASP A 142 21.86 0.00 7.89
C ASP A 142 22.48 -1.39 8.08
N ASP A 143 21.90 -2.21 8.93
CA ASP A 143 22.39 -3.56 9.25
C ASP A 143 21.63 -4.67 8.47
N LEU A 144 20.72 -4.29 7.57
CA LEU A 144 19.92 -5.24 6.80
C LEU A 144 20.71 -5.72 5.56
N ASP A 145 20.89 -7.02 5.42
CA ASP A 145 21.42 -7.60 4.18
C ASP A 145 20.36 -7.51 3.08
N LEU A 146 20.52 -6.52 2.20
CA LEU A 146 19.59 -6.26 1.09
C LEU A 146 19.72 -7.28 -0.05
N ASP A 147 20.78 -8.10 -0.07
CA ASP A 147 20.94 -9.19 -1.03
C ASP A 147 20.30 -10.50 -0.54
N ASP A 148 19.84 -10.57 0.71
CA ASP A 148 19.01 -11.65 1.25
C ASP A 148 17.51 -11.26 1.25
N GLY A 149 16.76 -11.71 0.25
CA GLY A 149 15.32 -11.42 0.13
C GLY A 149 14.47 -11.97 1.28
N HIS A 150 14.90 -13.05 1.95
CA HIS A 150 14.20 -13.57 3.14
C HIS A 150 14.46 -12.70 4.37
N ALA A 151 15.67 -12.16 4.52
CA ALA A 151 15.97 -11.20 5.58
C ALA A 151 15.16 -9.92 5.40
N VAL A 152 15.05 -9.41 4.18
CA VAL A 152 14.22 -8.23 3.86
C VAL A 152 12.72 -8.50 4.09
N ASP A 153 12.19 -9.65 3.65
CA ASP A 153 10.80 -10.04 3.94
C ASP A 153 10.56 -10.11 5.46
N ALA A 154 11.47 -10.72 6.21
CA ALA A 154 11.36 -10.79 7.67
C ALA A 154 11.38 -9.40 8.31
N PHE A 155 12.29 -8.52 7.87
CA PHE A 155 12.41 -7.14 8.34
C PHE A 155 11.11 -6.35 8.15
N LEU A 156 10.48 -6.42 7.00
CA LEU A 156 9.22 -5.71 6.71
C LEU A 156 8.04 -6.17 7.58
N HIS A 157 8.19 -7.26 8.33
CA HIS A 157 7.15 -7.83 9.18
C HIS A 157 7.53 -7.93 10.66
N GLN A 158 8.78 -7.59 11.01
CA GLN A 158 9.23 -7.63 12.40
C GLN A 158 8.68 -6.45 13.23
N PRO A 159 8.57 -6.61 14.56
CA PRO A 159 8.25 -5.51 15.44
C PRO A 159 9.46 -4.56 15.56
N LEU A 160 9.33 -3.34 15.03
CA LEU A 160 10.36 -2.29 15.12
C LEU A 160 10.42 -1.64 16.51
N TRP A 161 9.30 -1.69 17.23
CA TRP A 161 9.15 -1.20 18.61
C TRP A 161 8.16 -2.11 19.36
N ARG A 162 8.09 -1.95 20.69
CA ARG A 162 7.18 -2.73 21.54
C ARG A 162 5.72 -2.63 21.10
N THR A 163 4.92 -3.59 21.53
CA THR A 163 3.47 -3.58 21.30
C THR A 163 2.83 -2.35 21.95
N PRO A 164 2.07 -1.53 21.22
CA PRO A 164 1.43 -0.35 21.80
C PRO A 164 0.35 -0.74 22.80
N THR A 165 0.05 0.20 23.72
CA THR A 165 -1.12 0.07 24.59
C THR A 165 -2.39 0.41 23.81
N TRP A 166 -3.52 -0.14 24.25
CA TRP A 166 -4.82 0.18 23.66
C TRP A 166 -5.17 1.66 23.83
N ASP A 167 -4.85 2.25 24.98
CA ASP A 167 -5.15 3.65 25.29
C ASP A 167 -4.35 4.60 24.38
N ASP A 168 -3.07 4.29 24.10
CA ASP A 168 -2.25 5.07 23.16
C ASP A 168 -2.79 4.96 21.73
N TYR A 169 -3.13 3.74 21.31
CA TYR A 169 -3.75 3.52 20.01
C TYR A 169 -5.04 4.33 19.85
N GLN A 170 -5.94 4.28 20.83
CA GLN A 170 -7.19 5.05 20.80
C GLN A 170 -6.95 6.56 20.83
N THR A 171 -5.93 7.02 21.54
CA THR A 171 -5.58 8.44 21.60
C THR A 171 -5.07 8.93 20.25
N LEU A 172 -4.22 8.15 19.58
CA LEU A 172 -3.78 8.45 18.22
C LEU A 172 -4.95 8.38 17.22
N LEU A 173 -5.84 7.41 17.36
CA LEU A 173 -7.00 7.21 16.48
C LEU A 173 -7.92 8.44 16.45
N ARG A 174 -8.09 9.12 17.57
CA ARG A 174 -8.91 10.34 17.67
C ARG A 174 -8.33 11.53 16.90
N GLU A 175 -7.01 11.61 16.74
CA GLU A 175 -6.35 12.72 16.04
C GLU A 175 -5.93 12.33 14.61
N SER A 176 -5.39 11.14 14.43
CA SER A 176 -4.89 10.64 13.15
C SER A 176 -5.06 9.12 13.06
N GLU A 177 -6.06 8.70 12.30
CA GLU A 177 -6.28 7.28 12.02
C GLU A 177 -5.08 6.65 11.29
N PHE A 178 -4.35 7.44 10.52
CA PHE A 178 -3.09 7.02 9.91
C PHE A 178 -2.02 6.69 10.99
N ALA A 179 -1.85 7.58 12.00
CA ALA A 179 -0.91 7.35 13.10
C ALA A 179 -1.25 6.07 13.87
N ALA A 180 -2.54 5.89 14.23
CA ALA A 180 -3.01 4.69 14.91
C ALA A 180 -2.73 3.42 14.09
N TRP A 181 -2.97 3.46 12.77
CA TRP A 181 -2.69 2.33 11.90
C TRP A 181 -1.20 1.98 11.90
N VAL A 182 -0.31 2.96 11.74
CA VAL A 182 1.14 2.73 11.63
C VAL A 182 1.76 2.31 12.96
N ILE A 183 1.33 2.90 14.11
CA ILE A 183 1.91 2.54 15.42
C ILE A 183 1.74 1.05 15.73
N TYR A 184 0.65 0.44 15.27
CA TYR A 184 0.41 -0.98 15.42
C TYR A 184 1.01 -1.82 14.30
N ASN A 185 0.76 -1.44 13.02
CA ASN A 185 1.08 -2.26 11.86
C ASN A 185 2.52 -2.09 11.37
N ARG A 186 3.20 -1.00 11.73
CA ARG A 186 4.59 -0.69 11.32
C ARG A 186 4.75 -0.69 9.81
N TYR A 187 5.68 -1.48 9.24
CA TYR A 187 5.94 -1.61 7.80
C TYR A 187 5.11 -2.69 7.10
N TYR A 188 4.08 -3.24 7.75
CA TYR A 188 3.16 -4.13 7.06
C TYR A 188 2.61 -3.49 5.79
N LEU A 189 2.43 -4.30 4.75
CA LEU A 189 1.84 -3.85 3.48
C LEU A 189 0.43 -3.31 3.73
N ASN A 190 0.21 -2.03 3.38
CA ASN A 190 -1.07 -1.38 3.59
C ASN A 190 -2.12 -1.83 2.57
N HIS A 191 -1.75 -1.88 1.29
CA HIS A 191 -2.59 -2.44 0.24
C HIS A 191 -1.79 -2.97 -0.94
N PHE A 192 -2.44 -3.84 -1.65
CA PHE A 192 -2.12 -4.38 -2.95
C PHE A 192 -3.20 -3.92 -3.93
N THR A 193 -2.83 -3.68 -5.19
CA THR A 193 -3.73 -3.11 -6.19
C THR A 193 -3.81 -4.00 -7.42
N VAL A 194 -5.02 -4.41 -7.77
CA VAL A 194 -5.31 -5.19 -8.99
C VAL A 194 -5.36 -4.28 -10.21
N THR A 195 -4.65 -4.65 -11.28
CA THR A 195 -4.78 -4.05 -12.60
C THR A 195 -6.10 -4.49 -13.23
N VAL A 196 -7.05 -3.56 -13.42
CA VAL A 196 -8.38 -3.86 -13.94
C VAL A 196 -8.42 -3.79 -15.48
N HIS A 197 -7.72 -2.85 -16.09
CA HIS A 197 -7.79 -2.60 -17.54
C HIS A 197 -7.29 -3.74 -18.43
N ASN A 198 -6.61 -4.73 -17.88
CA ASN A 198 -6.15 -5.93 -18.58
C ASN A 198 -7.06 -7.16 -18.34
N LEU A 199 -8.14 -7.01 -17.57
CA LEU A 199 -9.15 -8.06 -17.39
C LEU A 199 -10.00 -8.23 -18.67
N PRO A 200 -10.63 -9.40 -18.85
CA PRO A 200 -11.58 -9.61 -19.96
C PRO A 200 -12.78 -8.65 -19.88
N ALA A 201 -13.24 -8.18 -21.05
CA ALA A 201 -14.50 -7.43 -21.12
C ALA A 201 -15.68 -8.30 -20.61
N PRO A 202 -16.69 -7.74 -19.96
CA PRO A 202 -16.90 -6.30 -19.70
C PRO A 202 -16.19 -5.77 -18.45
N TYR A 203 -15.42 -6.57 -17.72
CA TYR A 203 -14.86 -6.27 -16.40
C TYR A 203 -13.52 -5.51 -16.44
N ASN A 204 -13.15 -4.95 -17.58
CA ASN A 204 -11.91 -4.20 -17.80
C ASN A 204 -12.03 -2.70 -17.53
N THR A 205 -13.10 -2.27 -16.84
CA THR A 205 -13.26 -0.91 -16.32
C THR A 205 -13.57 -0.93 -14.83
N ILE A 206 -13.17 0.11 -14.10
CA ILE A 206 -13.48 0.22 -12.66
C ILE A 206 -14.99 0.21 -12.43
N ALA A 207 -15.78 0.83 -13.29
CA ALA A 207 -17.24 0.86 -13.14
C ALA A 207 -17.84 -0.55 -13.14
N SER A 208 -17.58 -1.35 -14.18
CA SER A 208 -18.10 -2.72 -14.28
C SER A 208 -17.47 -3.68 -13.28
N PHE A 209 -16.21 -3.44 -12.91
CA PHE A 209 -15.56 -4.26 -11.89
C PHE A 209 -16.09 -3.96 -10.47
N ASN A 210 -16.44 -2.72 -10.17
CA ASN A 210 -17.12 -2.36 -8.92
C ASN A 210 -18.51 -3.04 -8.82
N GLU A 211 -19.28 -3.11 -9.92
CA GLU A 211 -20.53 -3.86 -9.95
C GLU A 211 -20.31 -5.34 -9.65
N PHE A 212 -19.28 -5.94 -10.23
CA PHE A 212 -18.87 -7.31 -9.93
C PHE A 212 -18.54 -7.49 -8.44
N LEU A 213 -17.75 -6.59 -7.83
CA LEU A 213 -17.39 -6.67 -6.42
C LEU A 213 -18.62 -6.56 -5.52
N VAL A 214 -19.52 -5.61 -5.78
CA VAL A 214 -20.76 -5.43 -5.01
C VAL A 214 -21.66 -6.66 -5.12
N ALA A 215 -21.80 -7.23 -6.32
CA ALA A 215 -22.57 -8.45 -6.55
C ALA A 215 -22.01 -9.67 -5.79
N HIS A 216 -20.72 -9.66 -5.45
CA HIS A 216 -20.07 -10.69 -4.64
C HIS A 216 -19.98 -10.34 -3.14
N GLY A 217 -20.70 -9.27 -2.69
CA GLY A 217 -20.82 -8.91 -1.29
C GLY A 217 -19.61 -8.15 -0.72
N PHE A 218 -18.81 -7.52 -1.56
CA PHE A 218 -17.73 -6.65 -1.09
C PHE A 218 -18.19 -5.22 -0.86
N THR A 219 -17.66 -4.57 0.17
CA THR A 219 -17.97 -3.19 0.52
C THR A 219 -16.91 -2.24 -0.03
N LEU A 220 -17.32 -1.34 -0.92
CA LEU A 220 -16.45 -0.32 -1.51
C LEU A 220 -16.27 0.88 -0.56
N ASN A 221 -15.05 1.42 -0.53
CA ASN A 221 -14.76 2.72 0.08
C ASN A 221 -15.44 3.84 -0.74
N ASP A 222 -16.34 4.59 -0.13
CA ASP A 222 -17.11 5.67 -0.77
C ASP A 222 -16.64 7.09 -0.40
N ALA A 223 -15.50 7.24 0.28
CA ALA A 223 -14.93 8.56 0.54
C ALA A 223 -14.67 9.29 -0.78
N GLY A 224 -15.35 10.40 -1.00
CA GLY A 224 -15.32 11.13 -2.27
C GLY A 224 -15.98 10.41 -3.46
N GLY A 225 -16.80 9.36 -3.19
CA GLY A 225 -17.41 8.48 -4.19
C GLY A 225 -16.68 7.15 -4.32
N THR A 226 -17.37 6.09 -4.77
CA THR A 226 -16.80 4.75 -4.92
C THR A 226 -15.77 4.65 -6.05
N ILE A 227 -15.85 5.54 -7.03
CA ILE A 227 -14.91 5.66 -8.15
C ILE A 227 -14.13 6.97 -8.01
N LYS A 228 -12.81 6.88 -7.92
CA LYS A 228 -11.89 8.02 -7.87
C LYS A 228 -11.31 8.21 -9.28
N VAL A 229 -11.38 9.44 -9.80
CA VAL A 229 -10.89 9.75 -11.15
C VAL A 229 -9.87 10.87 -11.05
N SER A 230 -8.67 10.63 -11.58
CA SER A 230 -7.62 11.66 -11.64
C SER A 230 -8.05 12.89 -12.44
N ALA A 231 -7.42 14.03 -12.16
CA ALA A 231 -7.73 15.29 -12.84
C ALA A 231 -7.61 15.21 -14.37
N ASP A 232 -6.71 14.39 -14.88
CA ASP A 232 -6.53 14.13 -16.32
C ASP A 232 -7.48 13.05 -16.87
N GLY A 233 -8.30 12.43 -16.02
CA GLY A 233 -9.25 11.38 -16.40
C GLY A 233 -8.63 10.05 -16.80
N ASN A 234 -7.31 9.85 -16.64
CA ASN A 234 -6.60 8.70 -17.17
C ASN A 234 -6.18 7.67 -16.11
N LEU A 235 -6.35 7.97 -14.82
CA LEU A 235 -6.22 7.02 -13.72
C LEU A 235 -7.54 6.95 -12.96
N ILE A 236 -8.17 5.79 -12.98
CA ILE A 236 -9.44 5.54 -12.32
C ILE A 236 -9.20 4.44 -11.29
N GLN A 237 -9.63 4.68 -10.05
CA GLN A 237 -9.33 3.79 -8.93
C GLN A 237 -10.58 3.57 -8.05
N SER A 238 -10.61 2.42 -7.42
CA SER A 238 -11.51 2.11 -6.31
C SER A 238 -10.80 1.24 -5.29
N SER A 239 -11.37 1.09 -4.11
CA SER A 239 -10.83 0.24 -3.07
C SER A 239 -11.95 -0.37 -2.23
N LEU A 240 -11.67 -1.52 -1.62
CA LEU A 240 -12.54 -2.04 -0.56
C LEU A 240 -12.28 -1.29 0.74
N VAL A 241 -13.28 -1.29 1.60
CA VAL A 241 -13.12 -0.95 3.01
C VAL A 241 -12.27 -2.01 3.69
N ALA A 242 -11.31 -1.59 4.52
CA ALA A 242 -10.51 -2.53 5.29
C ALA A 242 -11.35 -3.34 6.27
N GLN A 243 -11.13 -4.64 6.33
CA GLN A 243 -11.76 -5.48 7.33
C GLN A 243 -11.21 -5.19 8.72
N MET A 244 -12.07 -5.28 9.73
CA MET A 244 -11.66 -5.28 11.13
C MET A 244 -11.01 -6.61 11.47
N VAL A 245 -9.76 -6.56 11.93
CA VAL A 245 -8.97 -7.75 12.28
C VAL A 245 -8.65 -7.80 13.78
N PRO A 246 -8.49 -8.99 14.38
CA PRO A 246 -8.04 -9.10 15.75
C PRO A 246 -6.60 -8.58 15.88
N ALA A 247 -6.33 -7.91 16.99
CA ALA A 247 -5.04 -7.29 17.30
C ALA A 247 -4.78 -7.35 18.81
N THR A 248 -3.56 -7.72 19.17
CA THR A 248 -3.11 -7.81 20.56
C THR A 248 -2.45 -6.52 20.98
N PHE A 249 -2.89 -5.91 22.05
CA PHE A 249 -2.32 -4.71 22.66
C PHE A 249 -1.78 -4.99 24.06
N ALA A 250 -0.80 -4.17 24.50
CA ALA A 250 -0.43 -4.16 25.91
C ALA A 250 -1.56 -3.52 26.75
N ASP A 251 -1.83 -4.07 27.94
CA ASP A 251 -2.84 -3.54 28.87
C ASP A 251 -2.31 -2.45 29.81
N GLY A 252 -1.01 -2.12 29.71
CA GLY A 252 -0.31 -1.16 30.57
C GLY A 252 0.05 -1.71 31.98
N HIS A 253 -0.31 -2.96 32.30
CA HIS A 253 -0.06 -3.59 33.59
C HIS A 253 0.80 -4.87 33.49
N GLY A 254 1.42 -5.09 32.34
CA GLY A 254 2.27 -6.25 32.06
C GLY A 254 1.56 -7.43 31.42
N GLY A 255 0.27 -7.30 31.12
CA GLY A 255 -0.53 -8.25 30.35
C GLY A 255 -0.87 -7.74 28.95
N THR A 256 -1.79 -8.45 28.30
CA THR A 256 -2.29 -8.11 26.95
C THR A 256 -3.81 -8.18 26.87
N ILE A 257 -4.38 -7.40 25.96
CA ILE A 257 -5.80 -7.44 25.62
C ILE A 257 -5.98 -7.59 24.11
N GLU A 258 -7.00 -8.32 23.70
CA GLU A 258 -7.40 -8.45 22.30
C GLU A 258 -8.44 -7.38 21.95
N GLN A 259 -8.22 -6.72 20.82
CA GLN A 259 -9.11 -5.72 20.26
C GLN A 259 -9.28 -5.94 18.76
N ARG A 260 -10.23 -5.24 18.14
CA ARG A 260 -10.40 -5.24 16.70
C ARG A 260 -9.99 -3.87 16.13
N ILE A 261 -9.16 -3.88 15.10
CA ILE A 261 -8.67 -2.67 14.41
C ILE A 261 -8.82 -2.82 12.90
N ALA A 262 -8.79 -1.69 12.19
CA ALA A 262 -8.72 -1.70 10.74
C ALA A 262 -7.43 -2.39 10.26
N GLY A 263 -7.58 -3.42 9.46
CA GLY A 263 -6.47 -4.11 8.80
C GLY A 263 -5.96 -3.38 7.56
N SER A 264 -5.35 -4.13 6.65
CA SER A 264 -5.03 -3.71 5.29
C SER A 264 -6.23 -3.94 4.37
N TYR A 265 -6.19 -3.39 3.14
CA TYR A 265 -7.29 -3.49 2.18
C TYR A 265 -6.79 -3.77 0.77
N ILE A 266 -7.68 -4.07 -0.17
CA ILE A 266 -7.37 -4.27 -1.59
C ILE A 266 -7.87 -3.08 -2.41
N GLU A 267 -7.08 -2.69 -3.40
CA GLU A 267 -7.36 -1.59 -4.31
C GLU A 267 -7.44 -2.10 -5.76
N PHE A 268 -8.06 -1.32 -6.64
CA PHE A 268 -8.26 -1.61 -8.05
C PHE A 268 -7.90 -0.37 -8.88
N ALA A 269 -7.18 -0.57 -9.98
CA ALA A 269 -6.73 0.51 -10.83
C ALA A 269 -7.00 0.24 -12.31
N GLU A 270 -7.60 1.22 -12.98
CA GLU A 270 -7.72 1.30 -14.42
C GLU A 270 -6.83 2.45 -14.92
N ARG A 271 -5.82 2.12 -15.72
CA ARG A 271 -4.96 3.10 -16.39
C ARG A 271 -5.32 3.17 -17.85
N ARG A 272 -5.78 4.33 -18.29
CA ARG A 272 -6.15 4.56 -19.67
C ARG A 272 -4.94 4.77 -20.55
N VAL A 273 -5.10 4.41 -21.82
CA VAL A 273 -4.12 4.70 -22.88
C VAL A 273 -4.03 6.20 -23.07
N LEU A 274 -2.80 6.70 -23.09
CA LEU A 274 -2.54 8.12 -23.34
C LEU A 274 -2.96 8.51 -24.76
N PRO A 275 -3.34 9.78 -24.99
CA PRO A 275 -3.85 10.24 -26.28
C PRO A 275 -2.95 9.88 -27.48
N ASP A 276 -1.65 9.99 -27.31
CA ASP A 276 -0.65 9.77 -28.38
C ASP A 276 -0.56 8.31 -28.84
N PHE A 277 -1.14 7.36 -28.07
CA PHE A 277 -1.05 5.92 -28.33
C PHE A 277 -2.42 5.26 -28.62
N ARG A 278 -3.50 6.05 -28.74
CA ARG A 278 -4.87 5.50 -28.92
C ARG A 278 -5.09 4.77 -30.23
N ASP A 279 -4.25 5.08 -31.23
CA ASP A 279 -4.33 4.44 -32.55
C ASP A 279 -3.51 3.15 -32.63
N LEU A 280 -2.79 2.77 -31.56
CA LEU A 280 -2.06 1.51 -31.53
C LEU A 280 -3.05 0.33 -31.42
N PRO A 281 -2.80 -0.78 -32.14
CA PRO A 281 -3.53 -2.02 -31.95
C PRO A 281 -3.48 -2.49 -30.49
N PRO A 282 -4.55 -3.12 -29.98
CA PRO A 282 -4.60 -3.55 -28.56
C PRO A 282 -3.44 -4.47 -28.13
N ASP A 283 -2.95 -5.32 -29.04
CA ASP A 283 -1.84 -6.24 -28.83
C ASP A 283 -0.45 -5.56 -28.77
N GLN A 284 -0.38 -4.28 -29.16
CA GLN A 284 0.82 -3.44 -29.06
C GLN A 284 0.78 -2.49 -27.87
N LEU A 285 -0.32 -2.46 -27.12
CA LEU A 285 -0.48 -1.58 -25.97
C LEU A 285 0.21 -2.17 -24.73
N GLY A 286 1.40 -1.65 -24.41
CA GLY A 286 2.11 -1.95 -23.18
C GLY A 286 1.80 -0.94 -22.04
N ARG A 287 2.41 -1.19 -20.89
CA ARG A 287 2.30 -0.33 -19.70
C ARG A 287 2.81 1.09 -19.95
N GLU A 288 3.82 1.26 -20.78
CA GLU A 288 4.44 2.53 -21.19
C GLU A 288 3.51 3.43 -22.01
N HIS A 289 2.48 2.87 -22.62
CA HIS A 289 1.49 3.60 -23.42
C HIS A 289 0.32 4.10 -22.57
N ARG A 290 0.31 3.78 -21.26
CA ARG A 290 -0.76 4.13 -20.33
C ARG A 290 -0.31 5.18 -19.33
N ARG A 291 -1.28 5.84 -18.72
CA ARG A 291 -1.04 6.83 -17.66
C ARG A 291 -0.20 6.20 -16.53
N ASP A 292 0.97 6.76 -16.26
CA ASP A 292 1.88 6.34 -15.19
C ASP A 292 1.71 7.21 -13.92
N GLY A 293 2.36 6.86 -12.81
CA GLY A 293 2.31 7.59 -11.54
C GLY A 293 0.94 7.53 -10.85
N PHE A 294 0.68 8.51 -9.98
CA PHE A 294 -0.49 8.57 -9.12
C PHE A 294 -1.20 9.94 -9.22
N ASP A 295 -2.36 10.08 -8.58
CA ASP A 295 -3.11 11.32 -8.45
C ASP A 295 -3.38 11.59 -6.98
N ALA A 296 -3.13 12.83 -6.53
CA ALA A 296 -3.28 13.20 -5.13
C ALA A 296 -4.74 13.14 -4.67
N GLY A 297 -5.69 13.53 -5.52
CA GLY A 297 -7.12 13.49 -5.19
C GLY A 297 -7.63 12.06 -5.01
N ASN A 298 -7.20 11.15 -5.90
CA ASN A 298 -7.53 9.74 -5.80
C ASN A 298 -6.95 9.13 -4.50
N ALA A 299 -5.65 9.34 -4.26
CA ALA A 299 -4.96 8.80 -3.10
C ALA A 299 -5.56 9.32 -1.78
N ASP A 300 -5.99 10.59 -1.72
CA ASP A 300 -6.61 11.17 -0.53
C ASP A 300 -7.86 10.39 -0.12
N GLY A 301 -8.78 10.11 -1.04
CA GLY A 301 -9.98 9.30 -0.77
C GLY A 301 -9.66 7.83 -0.46
N ILE A 302 -8.63 7.26 -1.09
CA ILE A 302 -8.23 5.86 -0.89
C ILE A 302 -7.62 5.64 0.50
N PHE A 303 -6.86 6.58 1.06
CA PHE A 303 -6.36 6.48 2.45
C PHE A 303 -7.46 6.17 3.46
N GLU A 304 -8.68 6.62 3.21
CA GLU A 304 -9.81 6.45 4.11
C GLU A 304 -10.39 5.03 4.14
N SER A 305 -9.90 4.10 3.30
CA SER A 305 -10.30 2.68 3.35
C SER A 305 -10.12 2.04 4.73
N THR A 306 -9.19 2.56 5.55
CA THR A 306 -8.94 2.09 6.92
C THR A 306 -9.62 2.95 8.00
N TYR A 307 -10.32 4.02 7.62
CA TYR A 307 -10.87 4.95 8.58
C TYR A 307 -12.18 4.44 9.20
N THR A 308 -12.39 4.81 10.44
CA THR A 308 -13.51 4.30 11.28
C THR A 308 -14.87 4.53 10.63
N HIS A 309 -15.08 5.68 9.97
CA HIS A 309 -16.36 5.96 9.31
C HIS A 309 -16.62 5.04 8.09
N GLN A 310 -15.57 4.45 7.49
CA GLN A 310 -15.71 3.44 6.45
C GLN A 310 -15.89 2.04 7.06
N THR A 311 -15.03 1.65 8.01
CA THR A 311 -15.00 0.28 8.54
C THR A 311 -16.29 -0.09 9.30
N ARG A 312 -16.96 0.88 9.93
CA ARG A 312 -18.29 0.66 10.58
C ARG A 312 -19.37 0.17 9.63
N LYS A 313 -19.24 0.38 8.32
CA LYS A 313 -20.21 -0.09 7.30
C LYS A 313 -20.21 -1.61 7.13
N GLN A 314 -19.18 -2.29 7.60
CA GLN A 314 -19.09 -3.76 7.54
C GLN A 314 -19.71 -4.42 8.77
N GLU A 315 -20.06 -3.65 9.81
CA GLU A 315 -20.65 -4.15 11.05
C GLU A 315 -22.19 -4.17 11.00
N VAL A 316 -22.78 -3.73 9.92
CA VAL A 316 -24.23 -3.71 9.62
C VAL A 316 -24.54 -4.83 8.61
#